data_78de873f47af726672810bf20fda20b0
#
_entry.id   78de873f47af726672810bf20fda20b0
#
_cell.length_a   1.000
_cell.length_b   1.000
_cell.length_c   1.000
_cell.angle_alpha   90.00
_cell.angle_beta   90.00
_cell.angle_gamma   90.00
#
_symmetry.space_group_name_H-M   'P 1'
#
loop_
_entity.id
_entity.type
_entity.pdbx_description
1 polymer ?
#
loop_
_entity_poly.entity_id
_entity_poly.type
_entity_poly.pdbx_seq_one_letter_code
_entity_poly.pdbx_strand_id
1 'polypeptide(L)'
;PPAIASRLGLAPGVRLLHLVCLHLADGRPALIEDRWLNPAVLPQKPDFHRQSANEWLLAHVPYTTGDIGFSAANATAEEARLLEVPQGAALFVLDRTTWEGDRPVTCVRLAHTPGYRMQTLI
;
A
#
# COMPACT_ATOMS: atom_id res chain seq x y z
N PRO A 1 -13.08 -4.29 3.82
CA PRO A 1 -14.03 -3.16 3.76
C PRO A 1 -14.65 -3.01 2.38
N PRO A 2 -15.91 -2.60 2.29
CA PRO A 2 -16.60 -2.51 1.00
C PRO A 2 -15.90 -1.61 -0.02
N ALA A 3 -15.31 -0.49 0.43
CA ALA A 3 -14.61 0.43 -0.47
C ALA A 3 -13.40 -0.22 -1.13
N ILE A 4 -12.66 -1.04 -0.39
CA ILE A 4 -11.48 -1.74 -0.90
C ILE A 4 -11.90 -2.86 -1.85
N ALA A 5 -12.93 -3.63 -1.49
CA ALA A 5 -13.46 -4.68 -2.37
C ALA A 5 -13.93 -4.08 -3.70
N SER A 6 -14.62 -2.93 -3.64
CA SER A 6 -15.09 -2.23 -4.83
C SER A 6 -13.93 -1.76 -5.72
N ARG A 7 -12.87 -1.21 -5.10
CA ARG A 7 -11.68 -0.77 -5.83
C ARG A 7 -11.00 -1.93 -6.56
N LEU A 8 -10.97 -3.11 -5.95
CA LEU A 8 -10.41 -4.32 -6.56
C LEU A 8 -11.35 -5.00 -7.54
N GLY A 9 -12.59 -4.56 -7.61
CA GLY A 9 -13.60 -5.19 -8.47
C GLY A 9 -14.16 -6.48 -7.87
N LEU A 10 -14.12 -6.63 -6.56
CA LEU A 10 -14.61 -7.80 -5.85
C LEU A 10 -15.94 -7.51 -5.19
N ALA A 11 -16.72 -8.55 -4.94
CA ALA A 11 -17.99 -8.43 -4.25
C ALA A 11 -17.79 -8.00 -2.80
N PRO A 12 -18.72 -7.21 -2.22
CA PRO A 12 -18.68 -6.92 -0.79
C PRO A 12 -18.66 -8.20 0.04
N GLY A 13 -17.90 -8.20 1.12
CA GLY A 13 -17.79 -9.36 2.01
C GLY A 13 -16.73 -10.38 1.62
N VAL A 14 -16.03 -10.18 0.50
CA VAL A 14 -14.89 -11.03 0.14
C VAL A 14 -13.78 -10.84 1.18
N ARG A 15 -13.19 -11.95 1.59
CA ARG A 15 -12.09 -11.90 2.57
C ARG A 15 -10.81 -11.44 1.91
N LEU A 16 -10.18 -10.41 2.49
CA LEU A 16 -8.89 -9.88 2.05
C LEU A 16 -7.92 -9.91 3.22
N LEU A 17 -6.63 -10.05 2.91
CA LEU A 17 -5.57 -9.88 3.91
C LEU A 17 -5.25 -8.40 4.01
N HIS A 18 -5.12 -7.91 5.25
CA HIS A 18 -4.78 -6.51 5.50
C HIS A 18 -3.45 -6.44 6.23
N LEU A 19 -2.57 -5.57 5.74
CA LEU A 19 -1.23 -5.40 6.28
C LEU A 19 -0.95 -3.92 6.42
N VAL A 20 -0.52 -3.49 7.60
CA VAL A 20 -0.06 -2.12 7.83
C VAL A 20 1.37 -2.18 8.31
N CYS A 21 2.26 -1.49 7.59
CA CYS A 21 3.68 -1.46 7.91
C CYS A 21 4.17 -0.02 7.99
N LEU A 22 4.98 0.25 9.00
CA LEU A 22 5.72 1.50 9.08
C LEU A 22 7.12 1.25 8.55
N HIS A 23 7.50 1.98 7.50
CA HIS A 23 8.84 1.88 6.94
C HIS A 23 9.72 3.01 7.46
N LEU A 24 10.94 2.65 7.83
CA LEU A 24 11.91 3.60 8.35
C LEU A 24 12.98 3.88 7.30
N ALA A 25 13.49 5.11 7.29
CA ALA A 25 14.66 5.50 6.53
C ALA A 25 15.63 6.16 7.49
N ASP A 26 16.85 5.64 7.57
CA ASP A 26 17.87 6.10 8.52
C ASP A 26 17.35 6.12 9.96
N GLY A 27 16.57 5.10 10.33
CA GLY A 27 16.03 4.96 11.67
C GLY A 27 14.83 5.86 11.99
N ARG A 28 14.34 6.64 11.04
CA ARG A 28 13.21 7.55 11.21
C ARG A 28 12.01 7.11 10.40
N PRO A 29 10.78 7.34 10.89
CA PRO A 29 9.60 7.03 10.10
C PRO A 29 9.63 7.74 8.76
N ALA A 30 9.38 7.00 7.68
CA ALA A 30 9.39 7.53 6.33
C ALA A 30 8.03 7.42 5.66
N LEU A 31 7.35 6.29 5.82
CA LEU A 31 6.04 6.10 5.22
C LEU A 31 5.24 5.02 5.94
N ILE A 32 3.93 5.09 5.80
CA ILE A 32 3.00 4.04 6.23
C ILE A 32 2.52 3.33 4.98
N GLU A 33 2.71 2.01 4.96
CA GLU A 33 2.15 1.15 3.92
C GLU A 33 0.87 0.51 4.47
N ASP A 34 -0.25 0.79 3.82
CA ASP A 34 -1.55 0.19 4.13
C ASP A 34 -1.97 -0.65 2.93
N ARG A 35 -1.86 -1.96 3.05
CA ARG A 35 -1.98 -2.88 1.92
C ARG A 35 -3.08 -3.90 2.15
N TRP A 36 -3.85 -4.13 1.09
CA TRP A 36 -4.83 -5.21 1.03
C TRP A 36 -4.41 -6.20 -0.05
N LEU A 37 -4.50 -7.49 0.27
CA LEU A 37 -4.09 -8.57 -0.61
C LEU A 37 -5.27 -9.51 -0.85
N ASN A 38 -5.41 -9.98 -2.09
CA ASN A 38 -6.40 -10.99 -2.43
C ASN A 38 -5.78 -12.37 -2.21
N PRO A 39 -6.17 -13.10 -1.13
CA PRO A 39 -5.55 -14.38 -0.83
C PRO A 39 -5.80 -15.45 -1.91
N ALA A 40 -6.84 -15.28 -2.72
CA ALA A 40 -7.18 -16.25 -3.76
C ALA A 40 -6.13 -16.35 -4.86
N VAL A 41 -5.27 -15.32 -5.04
CA VAL A 41 -4.22 -15.33 -6.06
C VAL A 41 -2.84 -15.61 -5.50
N LEU A 42 -2.72 -15.83 -4.18
CA LEU A 42 -1.42 -16.09 -3.55
C LEU A 42 -1.09 -17.57 -3.66
N PRO A 43 0.09 -17.94 -4.19
CA PRO A 43 0.45 -19.35 -4.36
C PRO A 43 0.75 -20.07 -3.05
N GLN A 44 1.10 -19.32 -2.01
CA GLN A 44 1.40 -19.84 -0.69
C GLN A 44 1.20 -18.75 0.36
N LYS A 45 1.14 -19.15 1.64
CA LYS A 45 0.98 -18.17 2.71
C LYS A 45 2.27 -17.34 2.85
N PRO A 46 2.20 -16.01 2.71
CA PRO A 46 3.39 -15.16 2.81
C PRO A 46 3.84 -15.00 4.27
N ASP A 47 5.15 -14.81 4.46
CA ASP A 47 5.75 -14.46 5.73
C ASP A 47 6.34 -13.05 5.64
N PHE A 48 5.54 -12.05 6.03
CA PHE A 48 5.94 -10.66 5.95
C PHE A 48 6.83 -10.20 7.12
N HIS A 49 7.14 -11.09 8.05
CA HIS A 49 8.15 -10.82 9.09
C HIS A 49 9.56 -10.94 8.54
N ARG A 50 9.76 -11.75 7.50
CA ARG A 50 11.06 -11.97 6.87
C ARG A 50 11.28 -11.13 5.62
N GLN A 51 10.19 -10.76 4.95
CA GLN A 51 10.25 -10.15 3.63
C GLN A 51 9.14 -9.12 3.51
N SER A 52 9.40 -7.98 2.89
CA SER A 52 8.36 -6.98 2.67
C SER A 52 7.29 -7.56 1.73
N ALA A 53 6.07 -7.03 1.84
CA ALA A 53 4.96 -7.46 0.99
C ALA A 53 5.30 -7.24 -0.49
N ASN A 54 5.93 -6.12 -0.83
CA ASN A 54 6.30 -5.81 -2.21
C ASN A 54 7.33 -6.81 -2.75
N GLU A 55 8.37 -7.11 -1.97
CA GLU A 55 9.39 -8.09 -2.38
C GLU A 55 8.78 -9.48 -2.56
N TRP A 56 7.92 -9.88 -1.62
CA TRP A 56 7.26 -11.19 -1.69
C TRP A 56 6.38 -11.30 -2.93
N LEU A 57 5.60 -10.25 -3.23
CA LEU A 57 4.72 -10.22 -4.40
C LEU A 57 5.52 -10.27 -5.70
N LEU A 58 6.62 -9.53 -5.80
CA LEU A 58 7.47 -9.56 -6.99
C LEU A 58 8.06 -10.95 -7.23
N ALA A 59 8.36 -11.70 -6.15
CA ALA A 59 8.95 -13.02 -6.26
C ALA A 59 7.93 -14.12 -6.57
N HIS A 60 6.67 -13.98 -6.11
CA HIS A 60 5.70 -15.08 -6.13
C HIS A 60 4.48 -14.84 -7.00
N VAL A 61 4.11 -13.59 -7.25
CA VAL A 61 2.87 -13.27 -7.98
C VAL A 61 3.18 -12.31 -9.12
N PRO A 62 3.16 -12.77 -10.38
CA PRO A 62 3.31 -11.88 -11.52
C PRO A 62 2.09 -10.96 -11.62
N TYR A 63 2.28 -9.79 -12.20
CA TYR A 63 1.17 -8.91 -12.53
C TYR A 63 1.27 -8.46 -13.97
N THR A 64 0.12 -8.19 -14.61
CA THR A 64 0.06 -7.77 -16.02
C THR A 64 -0.35 -6.32 -16.18
N THR A 65 -1.12 -5.78 -15.23
CA THR A 65 -1.55 -4.38 -15.25
C THR A 65 -1.49 -3.77 -13.87
N GLY A 66 -1.31 -2.48 -13.83
CA GLY A 66 -1.31 -1.70 -12.60
C GLY A 66 -1.91 -0.33 -12.82
N ASP A 67 -2.45 0.23 -11.76
CA ASP A 67 -3.01 1.57 -11.70
C ASP A 67 -2.31 2.30 -10.56
N ILE A 68 -1.78 3.49 -10.84
CA ILE A 68 -1.08 4.31 -9.84
C ILE A 68 -1.72 5.68 -9.79
N GLY A 69 -2.10 6.11 -8.58
CA GLY A 69 -2.61 7.45 -8.34
C GLY A 69 -1.73 8.19 -7.35
N PHE A 70 -1.54 9.48 -7.58
CA PHE A 70 -0.78 10.36 -6.69
C PHE A 70 -1.71 11.41 -6.13
N SER A 71 -1.61 11.68 -4.84
CA SER A 71 -2.44 12.68 -4.20
C SER A 71 -1.74 13.26 -2.97
N ALA A 72 -2.41 14.20 -2.34
CA ALA A 72 -1.97 14.78 -1.08
C ALA A 72 -3.09 14.60 -0.06
N ALA A 73 -2.72 14.37 1.18
CA ALA A 73 -3.68 14.25 2.28
C ALA A 73 -3.10 14.88 3.53
N ASN A 74 -3.97 15.38 4.39
CA ASN A 74 -3.54 15.85 5.69
C ASN A 74 -3.44 14.66 6.65
N ALA A 75 -2.38 14.62 7.43
CA ALA A 75 -2.16 13.53 8.38
C ALA A 75 -3.29 13.45 9.40
N THR A 76 -3.88 12.28 9.56
CA THR A 76 -4.80 12.01 10.65
C THR A 76 -4.03 11.95 11.96
N ALA A 77 -4.73 11.92 13.10
CA ALA A 77 -4.07 11.80 14.40
C ALA A 77 -3.21 10.53 14.48
N GLU A 78 -3.71 9.41 13.96
CA GLU A 78 -2.99 8.14 13.97
C GLU A 78 -1.76 8.18 13.05
N GLU A 79 -1.91 8.72 11.85
CA GLU A 79 -0.79 8.87 10.92
C GLU A 79 0.29 9.80 11.49
N ALA A 80 -0.13 10.91 12.11
CA ALA A 80 0.79 11.84 12.72
C ALA A 80 1.59 11.19 13.83
N ARG A 81 0.94 10.36 14.64
CA ARG A 81 1.61 9.63 15.72
C ARG A 81 2.64 8.66 15.17
N LEU A 82 2.26 7.85 14.18
CA LEU A 82 3.15 6.84 13.60
C LEU A 82 4.32 7.45 12.84
N LEU A 83 4.07 8.53 12.11
CA LEU A 83 5.09 9.19 11.31
C LEU A 83 5.90 10.22 12.09
N GLU A 84 5.53 10.50 13.33
CA GLU A 84 6.18 11.50 14.18
C GLU A 84 6.16 12.89 13.54
N VAL A 85 5.00 13.27 13.03
CA VAL A 85 4.77 14.59 12.40
C VAL A 85 3.56 15.25 13.07
N PRO A 86 3.39 16.57 12.91
CA PRO A 86 2.20 17.25 13.46
C PRO A 86 0.92 16.74 12.82
N GLN A 87 -0.16 16.68 13.59
CA GLN A 87 -1.47 16.37 13.06
C GLN A 87 -1.85 17.41 12.00
N GLY A 88 -2.39 16.95 10.88
CA GLY A 88 -2.71 17.84 9.77
C GLY A 88 -1.55 18.11 8.82
N ALA A 89 -0.35 17.59 9.12
CA ALA A 89 0.79 17.74 8.21
C ALA A 89 0.49 17.19 6.82
N ALA A 90 1.05 17.80 5.79
CA ALA A 90 0.82 17.40 4.41
C ALA A 90 1.59 16.13 4.08
N LEU A 91 0.88 15.08 3.68
CA LEU A 91 1.48 13.82 3.28
C LEU A 91 1.38 13.64 1.76
N PHE A 92 2.42 13.07 1.17
CA PHE A 92 2.35 12.61 -0.22
C PHE A 92 1.82 11.18 -0.22
N VAL A 93 0.74 10.95 -0.96
CA VAL A 93 0.06 9.65 -0.98
C VAL A 93 0.15 9.05 -2.37
N LEU A 94 0.60 7.81 -2.42
CA LEU A 94 0.60 6.99 -3.63
C LEU A 94 -0.37 5.82 -3.39
N ASP A 95 -1.33 5.67 -4.30
CA ASP A 95 -2.25 4.53 -4.32
C ASP A 95 -1.94 3.69 -5.55
N ARG A 96 -1.77 2.39 -5.36
CA ARG A 96 -1.48 1.47 -6.45
C ARG A 96 -2.35 0.23 -6.33
N THR A 97 -2.95 -0.17 -7.46
CA THR A 97 -3.70 -1.42 -7.57
C THR A 97 -3.09 -2.24 -8.69
N THR A 98 -2.91 -3.53 -8.49
CA THR A 98 -2.32 -4.42 -9.50
C THR A 98 -3.19 -5.63 -9.74
N TRP A 99 -3.18 -6.10 -11.00
CA TRP A 99 -3.94 -7.26 -11.46
C TRP A 99 -3.03 -8.23 -12.21
N GLU A 100 -3.37 -9.52 -12.13
CA GLU A 100 -2.85 -10.55 -13.03
C GLU A 100 -4.00 -10.90 -13.99
N GLY A 101 -3.95 -10.38 -15.21
CA GLY A 101 -5.09 -10.45 -16.11
C GLY A 101 -6.27 -9.69 -15.52
N ASP A 102 -7.39 -10.37 -15.35
CA ASP A 102 -8.59 -9.79 -14.69
C ASP A 102 -8.66 -10.12 -13.19
N ARG A 103 -7.66 -10.81 -12.65
CA ARG A 103 -7.62 -11.21 -11.24
C ARG A 103 -6.92 -10.12 -10.41
N PRO A 104 -7.63 -9.47 -9.47
CA PRO A 104 -6.99 -8.48 -8.61
C PRO A 104 -6.00 -9.14 -7.65
N VAL A 105 -4.82 -8.53 -7.51
CA VAL A 105 -3.75 -9.02 -6.64
C VAL A 105 -3.69 -8.23 -5.35
N THR A 106 -3.48 -6.93 -5.46
CA THR A 106 -3.29 -6.08 -4.27
C THR A 106 -3.68 -4.65 -4.55
N CYS A 107 -4.08 -3.94 -3.49
CA CYS A 107 -4.07 -2.49 -3.52
C CYS A 107 -3.33 -1.97 -2.29
N VAL A 108 -2.58 -0.91 -2.47
CA VAL A 108 -1.75 -0.34 -1.42
C VAL A 108 -1.87 1.17 -1.42
N ARG A 109 -1.90 1.74 -0.22
CA ARG A 109 -1.77 3.18 0.00
C ARG A 109 -0.46 3.41 0.73
N LEU A 110 0.40 4.23 0.14
CA LEU A 110 1.67 4.61 0.73
C LEU A 110 1.60 6.08 1.11
N ALA A 111 1.61 6.37 2.42
CA ALA A 111 1.56 7.73 2.92
C ALA A 111 2.95 8.12 3.40
N HIS A 112 3.57 9.08 2.69
CA HIS A 112 4.93 9.51 2.95
C HIS A 112 4.96 10.77 3.81
N THR A 113 6.00 10.89 4.64
CA THR A 113 6.22 12.07 5.48
C THR A 113 6.30 13.35 4.64
N PRO A 114 5.99 14.53 5.25
CA PRO A 114 6.15 15.81 4.56
C PRO A 114 7.55 15.97 3.99
N GLY A 115 7.64 16.58 2.82
CA GLY A 115 8.91 16.78 2.15
C GLY A 115 9.36 15.66 1.25
N TYR A 116 8.64 14.51 1.24
CA TYR A 116 8.92 13.46 0.27
C TYR A 116 8.76 14.01 -1.14
N ARG A 117 9.70 13.66 -1.99
CA ARG A 117 9.73 14.16 -3.36
C ARG A 117 9.92 13.01 -4.34
N MET A 118 9.08 12.99 -5.37
CA MET A 118 9.24 12.06 -6.48
C MET A 118 9.67 12.86 -7.70
N GLN A 119 10.70 12.39 -8.38
CA GLN A 119 11.28 13.09 -9.51
C GLN A 119 11.54 12.10 -10.64
N THR A 120 11.24 12.52 -11.88
CA THR A 120 11.53 11.70 -13.06
C THR A 120 12.14 12.60 -14.13
N LEU A 121 12.99 11.99 -14.98
CA LEU A 121 13.53 12.65 -16.16
C LEU A 121 12.65 12.32 -17.36
N ILE A 122 12.42 13.33 -18.18
CA ILE A 122 11.63 13.17 -19.41
C ILE A 122 12.46 13.48 -20.65
#